data_b24676770d8b353b2a1c4baf363c7f17
#
_entry.id   b24676770d8b353b2a1c4baf363c7f17
#
_cell.length_a   1.000
_cell.length_b   1.000
_cell.length_c   1.000
_cell.angle_alpha   90.00
_cell.angle_beta   90.00
_cell.angle_gamma   90.00
#
_symmetry.space_group_name_H-M   'P 1'
#
loop_
_entity.id
_entity.type
_entity.pdbx_description
1 polymer ?
#
loop_
_entity_poly.entity_id
_entity_poly.type
_entity_poly.pdbx_seq_one_letter_code
_entity_poly.pdbx_strand_id
1 'polypeptide(L)'
;VAQYHTGATSKEVAELKRIAGNLPAVPFDLTDKNKALLRQLESDRLRAKLYFLPEQLLGEVAKDLENGRVRFVEAQVAIAIDILLASPLRPQNLSSLSWRQHFSEPNGPRRQLLLHIAARDTKTKRRDIVREVPDEVARGLRWYRRHILPRLSADVNGPVFVTEKGIRKSQKTLTVQIIDTIMRHVGIHMTPHQFRHFVATSYLEEHPEDFETPQAMLDHAWSKTTRIYAGSSSRRASRAYNQHLFKQRDALKLMRSRSKTKKGK
;
A
#
# COMPACT_ATOMS: atom_id res chain seq x y z
N VAL A 1 -18.57 11.14 -19.31
CA VAL A 1 -18.96 9.91 -20.04
C VAL A 1 -20.14 10.24 -20.96
N ALA A 2 -21.31 10.63 -20.45
CA ALA A 2 -22.51 10.91 -21.25
C ALA A 2 -22.23 11.83 -22.46
N GLN A 3 -21.51 12.94 -22.25
CA GLN A 3 -21.24 13.92 -23.31
C GLN A 3 -20.29 13.41 -24.41
N TYR A 4 -19.31 12.58 -24.06
CA TYR A 4 -18.21 12.19 -24.97
C TYR A 4 -18.37 10.76 -25.55
N HIS A 5 -19.15 9.89 -24.92
CA HIS A 5 -19.28 8.50 -25.34
C HIS A 5 -20.68 8.13 -25.84
N THR A 6 -21.71 8.86 -25.41
CA THR A 6 -23.11 8.58 -25.83
C THR A 6 -23.70 9.67 -26.70
N GLY A 7 -22.94 10.73 -26.99
CA GLY A 7 -23.44 11.86 -27.80
C GLY A 7 -24.60 12.64 -27.15
N ALA A 8 -24.73 12.58 -25.81
CA ALA A 8 -25.80 13.26 -25.11
C ALA A 8 -25.80 14.77 -25.37
N THR A 9 -26.97 15.34 -25.61
CA THR A 9 -27.17 16.76 -25.83
C THR A 9 -26.85 17.58 -24.57
N SER A 10 -26.58 18.86 -24.72
CA SER A 10 -26.34 19.75 -23.58
C SER A 10 -27.50 19.79 -22.58
N LYS A 11 -28.74 19.61 -23.07
CA LYS A 11 -29.97 19.55 -22.23
C LYS A 11 -30.01 18.27 -21.39
N GLU A 12 -29.69 17.12 -21.99
CA GLU A 12 -29.60 15.86 -21.26
C GLU A 12 -28.47 15.83 -20.25
N VAL A 13 -27.32 16.43 -20.58
CA VAL A 13 -26.20 16.58 -19.64
C VAL A 13 -26.58 17.50 -18.47
N ALA A 14 -27.31 18.57 -18.71
CA ALA A 14 -27.81 19.45 -17.64
C ALA A 14 -28.79 18.73 -16.71
N GLU A 15 -29.71 17.93 -17.28
CA GLU A 15 -30.66 17.13 -16.49
C GLU A 15 -29.96 16.05 -15.66
N LEU A 16 -28.97 15.34 -16.23
CA LEU A 16 -28.14 14.39 -15.48
C LEU A 16 -27.39 15.06 -14.34
N LYS A 17 -26.88 16.28 -14.53
CA LYS A 17 -26.24 17.06 -13.46
C LYS A 17 -27.22 17.45 -12.37
N ARG A 18 -28.46 17.82 -12.73
CA ARG A 18 -29.54 18.13 -11.77
C ARG A 18 -29.90 16.92 -10.93
N ILE A 19 -30.09 15.77 -11.58
CA ILE A 19 -30.37 14.48 -10.90
C ILE A 19 -29.21 14.12 -9.97
N ALA A 20 -27.96 14.21 -10.45
CA ALA A 20 -26.79 13.92 -9.64
C ALA A 20 -26.64 14.84 -8.43
N GLY A 21 -27.03 16.11 -8.57
CA GLY A 21 -27.03 17.10 -7.46
C GLY A 21 -28.06 16.79 -6.37
N ASN A 22 -29.14 16.10 -6.72
CA ASN A 22 -30.18 15.69 -5.77
C ASN A 22 -29.90 14.35 -5.08
N LEU A 23 -28.87 13.61 -5.53
CA LEU A 23 -28.48 12.38 -4.86
C LEU A 23 -27.81 12.71 -3.51
N PRO A 24 -28.07 11.88 -2.47
CA PRO A 24 -27.38 12.04 -1.20
C PRO A 24 -25.86 12.05 -1.42
N ALA A 25 -25.17 12.98 -0.80
CA ALA A 25 -23.72 13.00 -0.84
C ALA A 25 -23.19 11.66 -0.29
N VAL A 26 -22.44 10.93 -1.09
CA VAL A 26 -21.77 9.72 -0.61
C VAL A 26 -20.81 10.15 0.53
N PRO A 27 -20.93 9.55 1.73
CA PRO A 27 -20.04 9.88 2.82
C PRO A 27 -18.59 9.77 2.35
N PHE A 28 -17.81 10.82 2.56
CA PHE A 28 -16.39 10.83 2.25
C PHE A 28 -15.64 10.10 3.36
N ASP A 29 -15.74 8.78 3.38
CA ASP A 29 -15.20 7.90 4.41
C ASP A 29 -14.73 6.57 3.79
N LEU A 30 -14.01 5.78 4.59
CA LEU A 30 -13.68 4.41 4.22
C LEU A 30 -14.93 3.55 4.13
N THR A 31 -15.01 2.71 3.10
CA THR A 31 -16.09 1.73 2.99
C THR A 31 -16.03 0.72 4.14
N ASP A 32 -17.16 0.14 4.51
CA ASP A 32 -17.23 -0.86 5.59
C ASP A 32 -16.28 -2.04 5.36
N LYS A 33 -16.13 -2.47 4.10
CA LYS A 33 -15.16 -3.49 3.70
C LYS A 33 -13.73 -3.09 4.06
N ASN A 34 -13.33 -1.85 3.80
CA ASN A 34 -12.00 -1.36 4.13
C ASN A 34 -11.81 -1.18 5.63
N LYS A 35 -12.84 -0.70 6.35
CA LYS A 35 -12.84 -0.62 7.82
C LYS A 35 -12.68 -2.01 8.44
N ALA A 36 -13.40 -3.02 7.94
CA ALA A 36 -13.30 -4.40 8.41
C ALA A 36 -11.90 -4.99 8.21
N LEU A 37 -11.27 -4.75 7.04
CA LEU A 37 -9.91 -5.19 6.79
C LEU A 37 -8.91 -4.50 7.73
N LEU A 38 -9.00 -3.19 7.90
CA LEU A 38 -8.09 -2.45 8.79
C LEU A 38 -8.20 -2.93 10.24
N ARG A 39 -9.43 -3.24 10.73
CA ARG A 39 -9.63 -3.86 12.04
C ARG A 39 -8.94 -5.22 12.17
N GLN A 40 -8.98 -6.08 11.15
CA GLN A 40 -8.24 -7.34 11.16
C GLN A 40 -6.73 -7.10 11.26
N LEU A 41 -6.22 -6.10 10.52
CA LEU A 41 -4.81 -5.72 10.53
C LEU A 41 -4.36 -4.93 11.78
N GLU A 42 -5.26 -4.67 12.74
CA GLU A 42 -4.88 -4.24 14.09
C GLU A 42 -4.16 -5.35 14.88
N SER A 43 -4.30 -6.61 14.46
CA SER A 43 -3.58 -7.74 15.02
C SER A 43 -2.10 -7.68 14.60
N ASP A 44 -1.19 -7.54 15.57
CA ASP A 44 0.26 -7.55 15.33
C ASP A 44 0.71 -8.84 14.64
N ARG A 45 0.07 -9.98 14.95
CA ARG A 45 0.34 -11.26 14.31
C ARG A 45 0.00 -11.23 12.81
N LEU A 46 -1.13 -10.65 12.42
CA LEU A 46 -1.53 -10.58 11.01
C LEU A 46 -0.68 -9.55 10.26
N ARG A 47 -0.36 -8.43 10.91
CA ARG A 47 0.57 -7.44 10.35
C ARG A 47 1.95 -8.03 10.11
N ALA A 48 2.51 -8.71 11.09
CA ALA A 48 3.82 -9.37 10.94
C ALA A 48 3.80 -10.39 9.78
N LYS A 49 2.77 -11.24 9.70
CA LYS A 49 2.61 -12.15 8.57
C LYS A 49 2.58 -11.43 7.21
N LEU A 50 1.89 -10.29 7.12
CA LEU A 50 1.79 -9.52 5.88
C LEU A 50 3.13 -8.86 5.52
N TYR A 51 3.80 -8.23 6.49
CA TYR A 51 5.08 -7.55 6.27
C TYR A 51 6.19 -8.51 5.86
N PHE A 52 6.26 -9.69 6.46
CA PHE A 52 7.32 -10.69 6.18
C PHE A 52 6.95 -11.69 5.08
N LEU A 53 5.73 -11.61 4.53
CA LEU A 53 5.31 -12.53 3.46
C LEU A 53 6.21 -12.49 2.22
N PRO A 54 6.65 -11.33 1.71
CA PRO A 54 7.56 -11.28 0.56
C PRO A 54 8.87 -12.02 0.81
N GLU A 55 9.51 -11.77 1.95
CA GLU A 55 10.77 -12.41 2.34
C GLU A 55 10.60 -13.93 2.47
N GLN A 56 9.53 -14.38 3.13
CA GLN A 56 9.20 -15.79 3.25
C GLN A 56 9.06 -16.46 1.87
N LEU A 57 8.23 -15.87 0.99
CA LEU A 57 7.99 -16.41 -0.34
C LEU A 57 9.25 -16.45 -1.19
N LEU A 58 10.06 -15.38 -1.19
CA LEU A 58 11.33 -15.36 -1.93
C LEU A 58 12.32 -16.38 -1.39
N GLY A 59 12.36 -16.58 -0.08
CA GLY A 59 13.19 -17.64 0.54
C GLY A 59 12.75 -19.05 0.13
N GLU A 60 11.45 -19.31 0.08
CA GLU A 60 10.91 -20.60 -0.40
C GLU A 60 11.21 -20.81 -1.90
N VAL A 61 11.00 -19.76 -2.72
CA VAL A 61 11.31 -19.82 -4.16
C VAL A 61 12.80 -20.05 -4.40
N ALA A 62 13.68 -19.42 -3.62
CA ALA A 62 15.12 -19.62 -3.76
C ALA A 62 15.53 -21.07 -3.47
N LYS A 63 15.01 -21.67 -2.39
CA LYS A 63 15.24 -23.09 -2.05
C LYS A 63 14.70 -24.04 -3.12
N ASP A 64 13.50 -23.78 -3.64
CA ASP A 64 12.91 -24.59 -4.70
C ASP A 64 13.72 -24.48 -5.99
N LEU A 65 14.28 -23.30 -6.27
CA LEU A 65 15.12 -23.04 -7.43
C LEU A 65 16.43 -23.86 -7.39
N GLU A 66 17.05 -24.00 -6.23
CA GLU A 66 18.22 -24.86 -6.00
C GLU A 66 17.90 -26.33 -6.31
N ASN A 67 16.65 -26.75 -6.07
CA ASN A 67 16.15 -28.08 -6.37
C ASN A 67 15.56 -28.22 -7.81
N GLY A 68 15.83 -27.26 -8.69
CA GLY A 68 15.37 -27.26 -10.08
C GLY A 68 13.88 -26.93 -10.27
N ARG A 69 13.16 -26.54 -9.22
CA ARG A 69 11.74 -26.14 -9.29
C ARG A 69 11.64 -24.63 -9.36
N VAL A 70 10.75 -24.13 -10.21
CA VAL A 70 10.53 -22.68 -10.34
C VAL A 70 9.09 -22.34 -10.01
N ARG A 71 8.89 -21.56 -8.94
CA ARG A 71 7.58 -21.06 -8.49
C ARG A 71 7.39 -19.63 -8.99
N PHE A 72 7.05 -19.50 -10.26
CA PHE A 72 6.95 -18.21 -10.93
C PHE A 72 5.91 -17.28 -10.33
N VAL A 73 4.74 -17.80 -9.95
CA VAL A 73 3.64 -17.01 -9.40
C VAL A 73 4.03 -16.43 -8.06
N GLU A 74 4.55 -17.27 -7.18
CA GLU A 74 4.95 -16.88 -5.82
C GLU A 74 6.08 -15.83 -5.86
N ALA A 75 7.06 -16.02 -6.73
CA ALA A 75 8.14 -15.04 -6.93
C ALA A 75 7.59 -13.68 -7.33
N GLN A 76 6.68 -13.64 -8.31
CA GLN A 76 6.09 -12.40 -8.80
C GLN A 76 5.17 -11.76 -7.77
N VAL A 77 4.40 -12.56 -7.03
CA VAL A 77 3.52 -12.05 -5.98
C VAL A 77 4.33 -11.49 -4.81
N ALA A 78 5.42 -12.14 -4.42
CA ALA A 78 6.33 -11.62 -3.40
C ALA A 78 6.84 -10.22 -3.78
N ILE A 79 7.37 -10.06 -5.00
CA ILE A 79 7.81 -8.77 -5.52
C ILE A 79 6.66 -7.75 -5.58
N ALA A 80 5.46 -8.16 -5.98
CA ALA A 80 4.30 -7.27 -6.04
C ALA A 80 3.90 -6.75 -4.65
N ILE A 81 3.88 -7.62 -3.64
CA ILE A 81 3.56 -7.25 -2.26
C ILE A 81 4.64 -6.34 -1.69
N ASP A 82 5.91 -6.64 -1.92
CA ASP A 82 7.05 -5.83 -1.48
C ASP A 82 6.97 -4.39 -2.03
N ILE A 83 6.71 -4.27 -3.34
CA ILE A 83 6.48 -2.97 -3.97
C ILE A 83 5.27 -2.26 -3.35
N LEU A 84 4.15 -2.95 -3.11
CA LEU A 84 2.94 -2.36 -2.55
C LEU A 84 3.10 -1.90 -1.10
N LEU A 85 3.94 -2.58 -0.32
CA LEU A 85 4.28 -2.17 1.05
C LEU A 85 5.18 -0.94 1.05
N ALA A 86 6.20 -0.91 0.20
CA ALA A 86 7.15 0.21 0.10
C ALA A 86 6.59 1.40 -0.68
N SER A 87 5.80 1.14 -1.71
CA SER A 87 5.20 2.12 -2.60
C SER A 87 3.79 1.67 -2.98
N PRO A 88 2.75 2.12 -2.28
CA PRO A 88 1.38 1.65 -2.46
C PRO A 88 0.77 2.16 -3.78
N LEU A 89 1.25 1.60 -4.89
CA LEU A 89 0.84 1.95 -6.24
C LEU A 89 -0.64 1.59 -6.50
N ARG A 90 -1.24 2.28 -7.46
CA ARG A 90 -2.52 1.83 -8.02
C ARG A 90 -2.33 0.52 -8.78
N PRO A 91 -3.33 -0.40 -8.78
CA PRO A 91 -3.20 -1.72 -9.41
C PRO A 91 -2.78 -1.67 -10.88
N GLN A 92 -3.27 -0.68 -11.63
CA GLN A 92 -2.87 -0.46 -13.02
C GLN A 92 -1.39 -0.11 -13.14
N ASN A 93 -0.90 0.82 -12.30
CA ASN A 93 0.51 1.21 -12.31
C ASN A 93 1.40 0.05 -11.92
N LEU A 94 1.02 -0.74 -10.90
CA LEU A 94 1.76 -1.94 -10.50
C LEU A 94 1.89 -2.93 -11.67
N SER A 95 0.79 -3.28 -12.34
CA SER A 95 0.81 -4.26 -13.44
C SER A 95 1.53 -3.75 -14.69
N SER A 96 1.62 -2.42 -14.87
CA SER A 96 2.30 -1.81 -16.00
C SER A 96 3.82 -1.65 -15.81
N LEU A 97 4.36 -1.95 -14.63
CA LEU A 97 5.78 -1.77 -14.36
C LEU A 97 6.68 -2.50 -15.38
N SER A 98 7.75 -1.81 -15.78
CA SER A 98 8.76 -2.29 -16.71
C SER A 98 10.13 -1.84 -16.22
N TRP A 99 11.11 -2.71 -16.30
CA TRP A 99 12.49 -2.43 -15.85
C TRP A 99 13.09 -1.22 -16.57
N ARG A 100 13.02 -1.19 -17.89
CA ARG A 100 13.59 -0.12 -18.70
C ARG A 100 12.94 1.23 -18.49
N GLN A 101 11.62 1.24 -18.24
CA GLN A 101 10.84 2.48 -18.22
C GLN A 101 10.71 3.07 -16.82
N HIS A 102 10.67 2.21 -15.77
CA HIS A 102 10.25 2.64 -14.46
C HIS A 102 11.33 2.50 -13.38
N PHE A 103 12.45 1.83 -13.68
CA PHE A 103 13.52 1.67 -12.70
C PHE A 103 14.82 2.26 -13.22
N SER A 104 15.51 2.99 -12.33
CA SER A 104 16.82 3.58 -12.62
C SER A 104 17.74 3.48 -11.41
N GLU A 105 19.04 3.44 -11.66
CA GLU A 105 20.11 3.42 -10.66
C GLU A 105 21.05 4.59 -10.94
N PRO A 106 20.66 5.85 -10.61
CA PRO A 106 21.40 7.05 -11.02
C PRO A 106 22.81 7.12 -10.41
N ASN A 107 23.02 6.49 -9.26
CA ASN A 107 24.30 6.47 -8.54
C ASN A 107 25.13 5.22 -8.83
N GLY A 108 24.81 4.49 -9.90
CA GLY A 108 25.49 3.27 -10.32
C GLY A 108 24.85 1.97 -9.83
N PRO A 109 25.30 0.84 -10.40
CA PRO A 109 24.72 -0.47 -10.12
C PRO A 109 24.80 -0.83 -8.63
N ARG A 110 23.73 -1.43 -8.11
CA ARG A 110 23.59 -1.89 -6.71
C ARG A 110 23.56 -0.78 -5.64
N ARG A 111 23.51 0.48 -6.07
CA ARG A 111 23.23 1.59 -5.16
C ARG A 111 21.72 1.84 -5.09
N GLN A 112 21.33 3.06 -4.88
CA GLN A 112 19.93 3.45 -4.76
C GLN A 112 19.13 3.09 -6.03
N LEU A 113 18.06 2.33 -5.88
CA LEU A 113 17.09 2.04 -6.94
C LEU A 113 15.94 3.03 -6.83
N LEU A 114 15.66 3.72 -7.92
CA LEU A 114 14.51 4.62 -8.03
C LEU A 114 13.42 3.98 -8.88
N LEU A 115 12.18 4.13 -8.41
CA LEU A 115 10.97 3.85 -9.19
C LEU A 115 10.40 5.18 -9.68
N HIS A 116 10.22 5.31 -11.00
CA HIS A 116 9.65 6.47 -11.66
C HIS A 116 8.47 6.09 -12.54
N ILE A 117 7.32 6.75 -12.34
CA ILE A 117 6.13 6.63 -13.20
C ILE A 117 5.78 8.03 -13.68
N ALA A 118 5.83 8.23 -15.00
CA ALA A 118 5.56 9.53 -15.61
C ALA A 118 4.11 9.98 -15.35
N ALA A 119 3.88 11.27 -15.23
CA ALA A 119 2.57 11.86 -14.96
C ALA A 119 1.49 11.37 -15.95
N ARG A 120 1.85 11.25 -17.23
CA ARG A 120 0.92 10.76 -18.30
C ARG A 120 0.37 9.36 -18.02
N ASP A 121 1.11 8.52 -17.27
CA ASP A 121 0.76 7.13 -16.95
C ASP A 121 0.05 7.02 -15.59
N THR A 122 -0.06 8.13 -14.85
CA THR A 122 -0.82 8.19 -13.59
C THR A 122 -2.30 8.51 -13.85
N LYS A 123 -3.18 8.10 -12.92
CA LYS A 123 -4.62 8.43 -13.02
C LYS A 123 -4.88 9.93 -13.02
N THR A 124 -4.11 10.68 -12.27
CA THR A 124 -4.30 12.13 -12.09
C THR A 124 -3.66 12.95 -13.21
N LYS A 125 -2.67 12.39 -13.91
CA LYS A 125 -1.87 13.04 -14.95
C LYS A 125 -1.25 14.38 -14.54
N ARG A 126 -1.04 14.61 -13.23
CA ARG A 126 -0.61 15.93 -12.70
C ARG A 126 0.88 15.99 -12.45
N ARG A 127 1.47 14.92 -11.94
CA ARG A 127 2.89 14.86 -11.56
C ARG A 127 3.43 13.45 -11.69
N ASP A 128 4.73 13.37 -11.87
CA ASP A 128 5.46 12.12 -11.84
C ASP A 128 5.43 11.52 -10.42
N ILE A 129 5.42 10.21 -10.34
CA ILE A 129 5.64 9.47 -9.11
C ILE A 129 7.11 9.06 -9.10
N VAL A 130 7.89 9.60 -8.19
CA VAL A 130 9.28 9.20 -7.96
C VAL A 130 9.40 8.63 -6.55
N ARG A 131 9.97 7.44 -6.41
CA ARG A 131 10.13 6.75 -5.13
C ARG A 131 11.53 6.14 -5.03
N GLU A 132 12.12 6.29 -3.88
CA GLU A 132 13.28 5.50 -3.48
C GLU A 132 12.78 4.10 -3.10
N VAL A 133 13.37 3.08 -3.71
CA VAL A 133 13.06 1.70 -3.36
C VAL A 133 13.97 1.30 -2.21
N PRO A 134 13.43 0.85 -1.07
CA PRO A 134 14.26 0.39 0.05
C PRO A 134 15.24 -0.70 -0.38
N ASP A 135 16.43 -0.72 0.22
CA ASP A 135 17.51 -1.63 -0.19
C ASP A 135 17.10 -3.11 -0.13
N GLU A 136 16.30 -3.49 0.83
CA GLU A 136 15.78 -4.86 0.96
C GLU A 136 14.90 -5.23 -0.21
N VAL A 137 13.94 -4.38 -0.55
CA VAL A 137 13.06 -4.54 -1.70
C VAL A 137 13.86 -4.54 -3.01
N ALA A 138 14.85 -3.64 -3.13
CA ALA A 138 15.72 -3.56 -4.29
C ALA A 138 16.57 -4.84 -4.47
N ARG A 139 17.04 -5.46 -3.37
CA ARG A 139 17.74 -6.77 -3.43
C ARG A 139 16.81 -7.86 -3.95
N GLY A 140 15.58 -7.95 -3.44
CA GLY A 140 14.58 -8.91 -3.91
C GLY A 140 14.24 -8.72 -5.39
N LEU A 141 14.02 -7.46 -5.81
CA LEU A 141 13.78 -7.09 -7.21
C LEU A 141 14.93 -7.51 -8.14
N ARG A 142 16.18 -7.21 -7.76
CA ARG A 142 17.36 -7.57 -8.57
C ARG A 142 17.55 -9.09 -8.63
N TRP A 143 17.32 -9.79 -7.50
CA TRP A 143 17.38 -11.24 -7.45
C TRP A 143 16.33 -11.87 -8.38
N TYR A 144 15.08 -11.42 -8.31
CA TYR A 144 14.00 -11.85 -9.18
C TYR A 144 14.32 -11.61 -10.66
N ARG A 145 14.81 -10.40 -11.00
CA ARG A 145 15.21 -10.05 -12.38
C ARG A 145 16.29 -10.97 -12.91
N ARG A 146 17.27 -11.33 -12.07
CA ARG A 146 18.43 -12.15 -12.46
C ARG A 146 18.09 -13.63 -12.56
N HIS A 147 17.30 -14.15 -11.64
CA HIS A 147 17.14 -15.60 -11.46
C HIS A 147 15.79 -16.14 -11.96
N ILE A 148 14.74 -15.34 -11.99
CA ILE A 148 13.40 -15.79 -12.35
C ILE A 148 13.01 -15.38 -13.77
N LEU A 149 13.14 -14.09 -14.12
CA LEU A 149 12.72 -13.60 -15.43
C LEU A 149 13.35 -14.35 -16.62
N PRO A 150 14.66 -14.70 -16.64
CA PRO A 150 15.24 -15.45 -17.76
C PRO A 150 14.61 -16.81 -18.00
N ARG A 151 14.02 -17.42 -16.94
CA ARG A 151 13.36 -18.74 -17.02
C ARG A 151 11.94 -18.68 -17.59
N LEU A 152 11.40 -17.46 -17.76
CA LEU A 152 10.08 -17.21 -18.33
C LEU A 152 10.14 -16.74 -19.79
N SER A 153 11.26 -16.92 -20.46
CA SER A 153 11.48 -16.40 -21.82
C SER A 153 11.16 -14.89 -21.95
N ALA A 154 11.32 -14.14 -20.84
CA ALA A 154 10.99 -12.73 -20.73
C ALA A 154 12.22 -11.86 -21.02
N ASP A 155 11.98 -10.70 -21.65
CA ASP A 155 12.98 -9.63 -21.68
C ASP A 155 13.22 -9.12 -20.24
N VAL A 156 14.44 -9.32 -19.74
CA VAL A 156 14.85 -8.87 -18.39
C VAL A 156 14.81 -7.35 -18.22
N ASN A 157 14.70 -6.60 -19.29
CA ASN A 157 14.51 -5.15 -19.32
C ASN A 157 13.05 -4.76 -19.62
N GLY A 158 12.20 -5.74 -19.90
CA GLY A 158 10.79 -5.60 -20.23
C GLY A 158 9.87 -5.49 -19.02
N PRO A 159 8.64 -6.02 -19.13
CA PRO A 159 7.66 -6.02 -18.04
C PRO A 159 8.18 -6.74 -16.79
N VAL A 160 7.84 -6.21 -15.60
CA VAL A 160 8.20 -6.85 -14.31
C VAL A 160 7.36 -8.11 -14.10
N PHE A 161 6.07 -8.03 -14.37
CA PHE A 161 5.13 -9.14 -14.16
C PHE A 161 4.72 -9.75 -15.49
N VAL A 162 5.06 -11.02 -15.67
CA VAL A 162 4.88 -11.72 -16.95
C VAL A 162 4.18 -13.07 -16.77
N THR A 163 3.54 -13.54 -17.82
CA THR A 163 3.06 -14.92 -17.93
C THR A 163 4.24 -15.87 -18.14
N GLU A 164 4.01 -17.17 -18.09
CA GLU A 164 5.02 -18.18 -18.44
C GLU A 164 5.58 -18.05 -19.85
N LYS A 165 4.84 -17.39 -20.74
CA LYS A 165 5.26 -17.09 -22.11
C LYS A 165 6.03 -15.76 -22.26
N GLY A 166 6.45 -15.14 -21.15
CA GLY A 166 7.18 -13.86 -21.16
C GLY A 166 6.32 -12.63 -21.51
N ILE A 167 4.99 -12.77 -21.65
CA ILE A 167 4.10 -11.69 -22.00
C ILE A 167 3.63 -10.98 -20.70
N ARG A 168 3.47 -9.66 -20.73
CA ARG A 168 2.95 -8.88 -19.59
C ARG A 168 1.66 -9.48 -19.04
N LYS A 169 1.61 -9.70 -17.73
CA LYS A 169 0.37 -10.11 -17.03
C LYS A 169 -0.68 -9.01 -17.08
N SER A 170 -1.93 -9.42 -17.21
CA SER A 170 -3.05 -8.49 -17.04
C SER A 170 -3.14 -8.04 -15.58
N GLN A 171 -3.66 -6.83 -15.35
CA GLN A 171 -3.95 -6.34 -14.00
C GLN A 171 -4.85 -7.32 -13.23
N LYS A 172 -5.86 -7.89 -13.90
CA LYS A 172 -6.80 -8.85 -13.28
C LYS A 172 -6.07 -10.10 -12.79
N THR A 173 -5.23 -10.70 -13.63
CA THR A 173 -4.47 -11.91 -13.29
C THR A 173 -3.55 -11.65 -12.08
N LEU A 174 -2.79 -10.56 -12.11
CA LEU A 174 -1.89 -10.21 -11.01
C LEU A 174 -2.68 -9.94 -9.72
N THR A 175 -3.82 -9.23 -9.80
CA THR A 175 -4.67 -8.96 -8.65
C THR A 175 -5.19 -10.23 -8.01
N VAL A 176 -5.70 -11.18 -8.79
CA VAL A 176 -6.21 -12.47 -8.27
C VAL A 176 -5.09 -13.24 -7.58
N GLN A 177 -3.92 -13.35 -8.21
CA GLN A 177 -2.78 -14.05 -7.63
C GLN A 177 -2.30 -13.44 -6.30
N ILE A 178 -2.31 -12.10 -6.17
CA ILE A 178 -1.98 -11.41 -4.92
C ILE A 178 -3.02 -11.75 -3.84
N ILE A 179 -4.31 -11.65 -4.15
CA ILE A 179 -5.40 -11.96 -3.20
C ILE A 179 -5.31 -13.39 -2.71
N ASP A 180 -5.18 -14.35 -3.62
CA ASP A 180 -5.15 -15.78 -3.30
C ASP A 180 -3.93 -16.14 -2.45
N THR A 181 -2.78 -15.54 -2.75
CA THR A 181 -1.56 -15.76 -1.98
C THR A 181 -1.69 -15.17 -0.57
N ILE A 182 -2.18 -13.95 -0.42
CA ILE A 182 -2.41 -13.33 0.89
C ILE A 182 -3.44 -14.14 1.69
N MET A 183 -4.52 -14.58 1.06
CA MET A 183 -5.52 -15.42 1.72
C MET A 183 -4.89 -16.73 2.23
N ARG A 184 -4.07 -17.39 1.42
CA ARG A 184 -3.44 -18.67 1.77
C ARG A 184 -2.44 -18.55 2.93
N HIS A 185 -1.61 -17.50 2.95
CA HIS A 185 -0.50 -17.36 3.91
C HIS A 185 -0.86 -16.53 5.14
N VAL A 186 -1.67 -15.47 4.96
CA VAL A 186 -2.03 -14.54 6.03
C VAL A 186 -3.41 -14.84 6.60
N GLY A 187 -4.33 -15.35 5.76
CA GLY A 187 -5.71 -15.67 6.14
C GLY A 187 -6.67 -14.49 6.01
N ILE A 188 -6.32 -13.45 5.24
CA ILE A 188 -7.17 -12.29 5.01
C ILE A 188 -7.38 -12.05 3.50
N HIS A 189 -8.55 -11.52 3.15
CA HIS A 189 -8.82 -11.07 1.79
C HIS A 189 -8.36 -9.62 1.61
N MET A 190 -7.25 -9.42 0.89
CA MET A 190 -6.69 -8.09 0.67
C MET A 190 -6.35 -7.87 -0.80
N THR A 191 -6.93 -6.83 -1.40
CA THR A 191 -6.66 -6.41 -2.79
C THR A 191 -5.47 -5.48 -2.87
N PRO A 192 -4.78 -5.36 -4.02
CA PRO A 192 -3.70 -4.40 -4.21
C PRO A 192 -4.09 -2.95 -3.89
N HIS A 193 -5.35 -2.56 -4.14
CA HIS A 193 -5.82 -1.22 -3.80
C HIS A 193 -5.89 -0.98 -2.29
N GLN A 194 -6.17 -2.02 -1.51
CA GLN A 194 -6.31 -1.92 -0.05
C GLN A 194 -4.96 -1.73 0.67
N PHE A 195 -3.82 -2.03 0.02
CA PHE A 195 -2.51 -1.63 0.55
C PHE A 195 -2.39 -0.12 0.75
N ARG A 196 -3.03 0.67 -0.10
CA ARG A 196 -3.04 2.13 0.04
C ARG A 196 -3.73 2.59 1.32
N HIS A 197 -4.82 1.92 1.69
CA HIS A 197 -5.51 2.18 2.95
C HIS A 197 -4.67 1.72 4.14
N PHE A 198 -4.10 0.52 4.04
CA PHE A 198 -3.27 -0.06 5.09
C PHE A 198 -2.03 0.81 5.38
N VAL A 199 -1.24 1.15 4.36
CA VAL A 199 -0.01 1.95 4.53
C VAL A 199 -0.33 3.32 5.11
N ALA A 200 -1.37 4.01 4.61
CA ALA A 200 -1.76 5.31 5.15
C ALA A 200 -2.22 5.24 6.61
N THR A 201 -3.04 4.24 6.95
CA THR A 201 -3.53 4.07 8.33
C THR A 201 -2.39 3.71 9.26
N SER A 202 -1.53 2.75 8.89
CA SER A 202 -0.37 2.35 9.71
C SER A 202 0.59 3.51 9.96
N TYR A 203 0.85 4.34 8.95
CA TYR A 203 1.70 5.51 9.13
C TYR A 203 1.08 6.55 10.08
N LEU A 204 -0.21 6.87 9.89
CA LEU A 204 -0.92 7.84 10.73
C LEU A 204 -1.22 7.32 12.15
N GLU A 205 -1.13 6.02 12.40
CA GLU A 205 -1.16 5.48 13.76
C GLU A 205 0.05 5.91 14.58
N GLU A 206 1.21 6.04 13.96
CA GLU A 206 2.46 6.46 14.61
C GLU A 206 2.70 7.96 14.48
N HIS A 207 2.29 8.57 13.37
CA HIS A 207 2.51 9.97 13.04
C HIS A 207 1.18 10.71 12.76
N PRO A 208 0.34 10.95 13.79
CA PRO A 208 -1.04 11.43 13.62
C PRO A 208 -1.17 12.84 13.03
N GLU A 209 -0.15 13.66 13.15
CA GLU A 209 -0.14 15.03 12.65
C GLU A 209 0.43 15.14 11.22
N ASP A 210 1.14 14.12 10.74
CA ASP A 210 1.78 14.13 9.43
C ASP A 210 0.87 13.56 8.35
N PHE A 211 0.03 14.40 7.78
CA PHE A 211 -0.82 14.06 6.62
C PHE A 211 -0.12 14.21 5.28
N GLU A 212 1.00 14.92 5.23
CA GLU A 212 1.71 15.22 3.99
C GLU A 212 2.41 13.99 3.45
N THR A 213 3.07 13.22 4.31
CA THR A 213 3.76 11.99 3.91
C THR A 213 2.82 10.97 3.26
N PRO A 214 1.71 10.52 3.89
CA PRO A 214 0.79 9.59 3.22
C PRO A 214 0.08 10.22 2.03
N GLN A 215 -0.18 11.53 2.01
CA GLN A 215 -0.70 12.21 0.83
C GLN A 215 0.25 12.11 -0.36
N ALA A 216 1.54 12.38 -0.12
CA ALA A 216 2.57 12.28 -1.13
C ALA A 216 2.76 10.83 -1.59
N MET A 217 2.81 9.87 -0.65
CA MET A 217 2.96 8.43 -0.96
C MET A 217 1.79 7.87 -1.75
N LEU A 218 0.57 8.34 -1.50
CA LEU A 218 -0.63 7.90 -2.20
C LEU A 218 -0.92 8.68 -3.48
N ASP A 219 -0.12 9.70 -3.82
CA ASP A 219 -0.41 10.61 -4.94
C ASP A 219 -1.85 11.14 -4.89
N HIS A 220 -2.29 11.57 -3.69
CA HIS A 220 -3.58 12.20 -3.51
C HIS A 220 -3.50 13.68 -3.88
N ALA A 221 -4.41 14.13 -4.74
CA ALA A 221 -4.47 15.52 -5.16
C ALA A 221 -4.89 16.47 -4.02
N TRP A 222 -5.61 15.95 -3.02
CA TRP A 222 -6.20 16.74 -1.94
C TRP A 222 -5.96 16.09 -0.58
N SER A 223 -5.56 16.89 0.41
CA SER A 223 -5.38 16.45 1.81
C SER A 223 -6.67 15.86 2.41
N LYS A 224 -7.84 16.35 2.00
CA LYS A 224 -9.14 15.80 2.42
C LYS A 224 -9.23 14.28 2.18
N THR A 225 -8.69 13.79 1.04
CA THR A 225 -8.68 12.35 0.72
C THR A 225 -7.81 11.55 1.68
N THR A 226 -6.76 12.14 2.23
CA THR A 226 -5.88 11.48 3.20
C THR A 226 -6.46 11.52 4.62
N ARG A 227 -7.21 12.57 4.96
CA ARG A 227 -7.82 12.74 6.29
C ARG A 227 -8.84 11.66 6.67
N ILE A 228 -9.40 10.94 5.70
CA ILE A 228 -10.29 9.79 5.99
C ILE A 228 -9.62 8.70 6.82
N TYR A 229 -8.29 8.62 6.79
CA TYR A 229 -7.53 7.64 7.57
C TYR A 229 -7.31 8.08 9.02
N ALA A 230 -7.38 9.37 9.33
CA ALA A 230 -7.13 9.90 10.66
C ALA A 230 -8.23 9.53 11.67
N GLY A 231 -9.48 9.37 11.22
CA GLY A 231 -10.63 9.05 12.05
C GLY A 231 -10.86 7.56 12.30
N SER A 232 -10.09 6.68 11.65
CA SER A 232 -10.40 5.26 11.62
C SER A 232 -10.00 4.47 12.87
N SER A 233 -9.20 5.04 13.79
CA SER A 233 -8.69 4.31 14.97
C SER A 233 -9.22 4.86 16.28
N SER A 234 -10.39 4.35 16.73
CA SER A 234 -10.88 4.51 18.11
C SER A 234 -9.87 3.93 19.12
N ARG A 235 -9.10 2.92 18.73
CA ARG A 235 -8.03 2.31 19.52
C ARG A 235 -6.89 3.28 19.79
N ARG A 236 -6.48 4.10 18.81
CA ARG A 236 -5.47 5.15 18.98
C ARG A 236 -5.95 6.22 19.96
N ALA A 237 -7.17 6.72 19.77
CA ALA A 237 -7.77 7.68 20.70
C ALA A 237 -7.82 7.13 22.12
N SER A 238 -8.20 5.85 22.29
CA SER A 238 -8.20 5.16 23.58
C SER A 238 -6.80 5.04 24.19
N ARG A 239 -5.78 4.68 23.40
CA ARG A 239 -4.38 4.64 23.86
C ARG A 239 -3.89 6.01 24.33
N ALA A 240 -4.09 7.06 23.52
CA ALA A 240 -3.70 8.43 23.87
C ALA A 240 -4.41 8.91 25.14
N TYR A 241 -5.72 8.65 25.26
CA TYR A 241 -6.48 8.97 26.45
C TYR A 241 -5.98 8.20 27.68
N ASN A 242 -5.72 6.90 27.55
CA ASN A 242 -5.18 6.09 28.65
C ASN A 242 -3.80 6.59 29.10
N GLN A 243 -2.91 6.93 28.17
CA GLN A 243 -1.62 7.53 28.52
C GLN A 243 -1.80 8.84 29.30
N HIS A 244 -2.68 9.72 28.84
CA HIS A 244 -3.02 10.96 29.53
C HIS A 244 -3.59 10.67 30.92
N LEU A 245 -4.55 9.75 31.02
CA LEU A 245 -5.18 9.37 32.31
C LEU A 245 -4.15 8.84 33.30
N PHE A 246 -3.27 7.94 32.89
CA PHE A 246 -2.25 7.39 33.79
C PHE A 246 -1.23 8.44 34.22
N LYS A 247 -0.81 9.33 33.29
CA LYS A 247 0.07 10.46 33.61
C LYS A 247 -0.55 11.38 34.68
N GLN A 248 -1.85 11.68 34.57
CA GLN A 248 -2.59 12.46 35.58
C GLN A 248 -2.68 11.72 36.94
N ARG A 249 -2.99 10.43 36.91
CA ARG A 249 -3.07 9.60 38.14
C ARG A 249 -1.73 9.54 38.87
N ASP A 250 -0.63 9.42 38.17
CA ASP A 250 0.70 9.34 38.76
C ASP A 250 1.14 10.70 39.33
N ALA A 251 0.83 11.81 38.65
CA ALA A 251 1.04 13.16 39.20
C ALA A 251 0.25 13.36 40.53
N LEU A 252 -1.01 12.94 40.57
CA LEU A 252 -1.85 13.04 41.77
C LEU A 252 -1.37 12.12 42.91
N LYS A 253 -0.85 10.93 42.61
CA LYS A 253 -0.23 10.05 43.61
C LYS A 253 0.98 10.71 44.28
N LEU A 254 1.85 11.33 43.47
CA LEU A 254 3.02 12.07 43.96
C LEU A 254 2.63 13.26 44.87
N MET A 255 1.56 13.98 44.53
CA MET A 255 1.02 15.05 45.38
C MET A 255 0.50 14.52 46.71
N ARG A 256 -0.24 13.39 46.68
CA ARG A 256 -0.78 12.74 47.91
C ARG A 256 0.33 12.23 48.84
N SER A 257 1.42 11.70 48.29
CA SER A 257 2.56 11.24 49.08
C SER A 257 3.26 12.41 49.77
N ARG A 258 3.46 13.53 49.07
CA ARG A 258 4.10 14.76 49.60
C ARG A 258 3.24 15.43 50.69
N SER A 259 1.93 15.36 50.60
CA SER A 259 1.04 15.93 51.62
C SER A 259 0.99 15.11 52.92
N LYS A 260 1.22 13.79 52.86
CA LYS A 260 1.31 12.93 54.05
C LYS A 260 2.62 13.13 54.81
N THR A 261 3.72 13.40 54.11
CA THR A 261 5.05 13.65 54.71
C THR A 261 5.12 15.00 55.44
N LYS A 262 4.27 15.98 55.05
CA LYS A 262 4.19 17.30 55.71
C LYS A 262 3.28 17.34 56.95
N LYS A 263 2.42 16.33 57.16
CA LYS A 263 1.53 16.26 58.34
C LYS A 263 2.07 15.37 59.47
N GLY A 264 3.26 14.77 59.27
CA GLY A 264 3.92 13.91 60.25
C GLY A 264 5.19 14.54 60.84
N LYS A 265 5.35 15.86 60.73
CA LYS A 265 6.29 16.70 61.44
C LYS A 265 5.48 17.75 62.25
#